data_081cb4ec8f30f2a650d249e469fcdcc0
#
_entry.id   081cb4ec8f30f2a650d249e469fcdcc0
#
_cell.length_a   1.000
_cell.length_b   1.000
_cell.length_c   1.000
_cell.angle_alpha   90.00
_cell.angle_beta   90.00
_cell.angle_gamma   90.00
#
_symmetry.space_group_name_H-M   'P 1'
#
loop_
_entity.id
_entity.type
_entity.pdbx_description
1 polymer ?
#
loop_
_entity_poly.entity_id
_entity_poly.type
_entity_poly.pdbx_seq_one_letter_code
_entity_poly.pdbx_strand_id
1 'polypeptide(L)'
;MNNKIEVLKKENQKLKKQIKQLKNLATIDFLTKIYNRRAFTDALKKACKEIRWVAKHQTRRQHIESFVLLLADIDDFKKINDQLGYLQGDKILKQVAKFLKQSVRDFDIVARWGGEEFAIILKEITLQQAKKRQKQSWKMSEKNYQ
;
A
#
# COMPACT_ATOMS: atom_id res chain seq x y z
N MET A 1 34.39 -3.69 -31.17
CA MET A 1 33.42 -2.72 -30.60
C MET A 1 32.12 -3.38 -30.08
N ASN A 2 31.51 -4.31 -30.81
CA ASN A 2 30.28 -5.01 -30.43
C ASN A 2 30.33 -5.77 -29.07
N ASN A 3 31.44 -6.46 -28.78
CA ASN A 3 31.58 -7.25 -27.56
C ASN A 3 31.49 -6.40 -26.26
N LYS A 4 32.10 -5.20 -26.28
CA LYS A 4 32.06 -4.26 -25.14
C LYS A 4 30.63 -3.73 -24.88
N ILE A 5 29.88 -3.48 -25.95
CA ILE A 5 28.48 -3.03 -25.86
C ILE A 5 27.58 -4.13 -25.26
N GLU A 6 27.78 -5.39 -25.66
CA GLU A 6 27.02 -6.53 -25.09
C GLU A 6 27.33 -6.75 -23.62
N VAL A 7 28.61 -6.66 -23.21
CA VAL A 7 29.00 -6.77 -21.80
C VAL A 7 28.32 -5.67 -20.97
N LEU A 8 28.38 -4.41 -21.42
CA LEU A 8 27.75 -3.28 -20.74
C LEU A 8 26.23 -3.42 -20.68
N LYS A 9 25.56 -3.97 -21.69
CA LYS A 9 24.12 -4.24 -21.67
C LYS A 9 23.77 -5.28 -20.61
N LYS A 10 24.53 -6.38 -20.51
CA LYS A 10 24.33 -7.42 -19.50
C LYS A 10 24.53 -6.89 -18.09
N GLU A 11 25.58 -6.10 -17.88
CA GLU A 11 25.86 -5.48 -16.57
C GLU A 11 24.75 -4.49 -16.17
N ASN A 12 24.28 -3.66 -17.10
CA ASN A 12 23.18 -2.73 -16.87
C ASN A 12 21.88 -3.47 -16.50
N GLN A 13 21.58 -4.60 -17.16
CA GLN A 13 20.44 -5.44 -16.81
C GLN A 13 20.58 -6.03 -15.41
N LYS A 14 21.77 -6.51 -15.03
CA LYS A 14 22.06 -7.03 -13.69
C LYS A 14 21.85 -5.95 -12.62
N LEU A 15 22.42 -4.76 -12.84
CA LEU A 15 22.27 -3.62 -11.93
C LEU A 15 20.81 -3.19 -11.78
N LYS A 16 20.04 -3.11 -12.88
CA LYS A 16 18.61 -2.81 -12.84
C LYS A 16 17.83 -3.83 -12.00
N LYS A 17 18.16 -5.12 -12.12
CA LYS A 17 17.54 -6.19 -11.31
C LYS A 17 17.88 -6.04 -9.83
N GLN A 18 19.14 -5.75 -9.50
CA GLN A 18 19.57 -5.51 -8.12
C GLN A 18 18.90 -4.28 -7.50
N ILE A 19 18.83 -3.17 -8.25
CA ILE A 19 18.12 -1.95 -7.81
C ILE A 19 16.64 -2.25 -7.53
N LYS A 20 15.97 -3.03 -8.40
CA LYS A 20 14.57 -3.42 -8.19
C LYS A 20 14.41 -4.27 -6.93
N GLN A 21 15.31 -5.22 -6.68
CA GLN A 21 15.29 -6.04 -5.47
C GLN A 21 15.50 -5.21 -4.20
N LEU A 22 16.52 -4.33 -4.20
CA LEU A 22 16.79 -3.43 -3.07
C LEU A 22 15.63 -2.47 -2.80
N LYS A 23 15.00 -1.93 -3.86
CA LYS A 23 13.79 -1.10 -3.70
C LYS A 23 12.64 -1.88 -3.06
N ASN A 24 12.39 -3.11 -3.50
CA ASN A 24 11.34 -3.94 -2.91
C ASN A 24 11.60 -4.21 -1.43
N LEU A 25 12.83 -4.58 -1.05
CA LEU A 25 13.22 -4.79 0.35
C LEU A 25 13.04 -3.52 1.20
N ALA A 26 13.27 -2.35 0.62
CA ALA A 26 13.12 -1.07 1.31
C ALA A 26 11.67 -0.57 1.41
N THR A 27 10.74 -1.08 0.57
CA THR A 27 9.39 -0.50 0.43
C THR A 27 8.26 -1.47 0.75
N ILE A 28 8.52 -2.78 0.75
CA ILE A 28 7.49 -3.81 0.96
C ILE A 28 7.64 -4.43 2.34
N ASP A 29 6.51 -4.63 3.04
CA ASP A 29 6.45 -5.43 4.25
C ASP A 29 6.69 -6.91 3.93
N PHE A 30 7.62 -7.52 4.64
CA PHE A 30 8.08 -8.89 4.35
C PHE A 30 6.99 -9.95 4.56
N LEU A 31 6.08 -9.72 5.53
CA LEU A 31 5.02 -10.66 5.89
C LEU A 31 3.81 -10.53 4.96
N THR A 32 3.29 -9.33 4.83
CA THR A 32 2.02 -9.05 4.17
C THR A 32 2.13 -8.74 2.68
N LYS A 33 3.34 -8.47 2.18
CA LYS A 33 3.65 -8.15 0.76
C LYS A 33 2.97 -6.90 0.21
N ILE A 34 2.38 -6.05 1.07
CA ILE A 34 1.95 -4.68 0.76
C ILE A 34 3.06 -3.68 1.12
N TYR A 35 2.84 -2.40 0.92
CA TYR A 35 3.82 -1.39 1.32
C TYR A 35 4.08 -1.41 2.83
N ASN A 36 5.32 -1.08 3.22
CA ASN A 36 5.67 -0.83 4.61
C ASN A 36 5.41 0.64 4.99
N ARG A 37 5.53 0.97 6.27
CA ARG A 37 5.36 2.32 6.83
C ARG A 37 6.20 3.38 6.13
N ARG A 38 7.46 3.05 5.77
CA ARG A 38 8.36 3.99 5.10
C ARG A 38 7.84 4.37 3.72
N ALA A 39 7.53 3.38 2.89
CA ALA A 39 7.00 3.59 1.55
C ALA A 39 5.68 4.37 1.57
N PHE A 40 4.80 4.06 2.53
CA PHE A 40 3.56 4.78 2.73
C PHE A 40 3.81 6.26 3.07
N THR A 41 4.72 6.54 4.00
CA THR A 41 5.08 7.91 4.41
C THR A 41 5.62 8.71 3.23
N ASP A 42 6.45 8.10 2.39
CA ASP A 42 6.99 8.75 1.20
C ASP A 42 5.90 9.03 0.15
N ALA A 43 4.98 8.09 -0.04
CA ALA A 43 3.83 8.26 -0.91
C ALA A 43 2.87 9.36 -0.42
N LEU A 44 2.60 9.41 0.88
CA LEU A 44 1.78 10.45 1.51
C LEU A 44 2.41 11.85 1.33
N LYS A 45 3.71 11.97 1.59
CA LYS A 45 4.44 13.24 1.36
C LYS A 45 4.35 13.68 -0.10
N LYS A 46 4.46 12.73 -1.05
CA LYS A 46 4.32 13.02 -2.48
C LYS A 46 2.92 13.51 -2.81
N ALA A 47 1.86 12.83 -2.35
CA ALA A 47 0.47 13.22 -2.57
C ALA A 47 0.19 14.64 -2.00
N CYS A 48 0.67 14.94 -0.78
CA CYS A 48 0.54 16.28 -0.21
C CYS A 48 1.23 17.37 -1.03
N LYS A 49 2.44 17.08 -1.59
CA LYS A 49 3.15 18.02 -2.45
C LYS A 49 2.39 18.26 -3.76
N GLU A 50 1.83 17.22 -4.37
CA GLU A 50 1.05 17.31 -5.61
C GLU A 50 -0.19 18.19 -5.41
N ILE A 51 -0.96 17.97 -4.34
CA ILE A 51 -2.14 18.80 -4.03
C ILE A 51 -1.77 20.26 -3.81
N ARG A 52 -0.72 20.55 -3.04
CA ARG A 52 -0.25 21.92 -2.81
C ARG A 52 0.17 22.59 -4.11
N TRP A 53 0.81 21.85 -5.02
CA TRP A 53 1.25 22.38 -6.30
C TRP A 53 0.06 22.71 -7.20
N VAL A 54 -0.96 21.83 -7.29
CA VAL A 54 -2.21 22.04 -8.03
C VAL A 54 -2.96 23.27 -7.50
N ALA A 55 -3.10 23.38 -6.18
CA ALA A 55 -3.74 24.53 -5.55
C ALA A 55 -3.06 25.85 -5.88
N LYS A 56 -1.72 25.87 -6.00
CA LYS A 56 -0.94 27.07 -6.32
C LYS A 56 -1.00 27.45 -7.81
N HIS A 57 -1.08 26.48 -8.73
CA HIS A 57 -0.93 26.71 -10.18
C HIS A 57 -2.23 26.57 -10.96
N GLN A 58 -3.36 26.25 -10.32
CA GLN A 58 -4.69 26.08 -10.94
C GLN A 58 -4.72 25.14 -12.16
N THR A 59 -3.77 24.21 -12.24
CA THR A 59 -3.65 23.27 -13.36
C THR A 59 -4.29 21.94 -12.97
N ARG A 60 -5.33 21.52 -13.75
CA ARG A 60 -6.10 20.28 -13.51
C ARG A 60 -5.57 19.03 -14.21
N ARG A 61 -4.54 19.13 -15.06
CA ARG A 61 -4.09 18.01 -15.88
C ARG A 61 -3.13 17.10 -15.11
N GLN A 62 -3.54 15.83 -14.91
CA GLN A 62 -2.73 14.69 -14.42
C GLN A 62 -2.20 14.78 -12.98
N HIS A 63 -2.82 15.55 -12.09
CA HIS A 63 -2.41 15.67 -10.69
C HIS A 63 -3.52 15.23 -9.75
N ILE A 64 -3.12 14.69 -8.58
CA ILE A 64 -4.05 14.33 -7.51
C ILE A 64 -4.66 15.61 -6.94
N GLU A 65 -5.98 15.78 -7.07
CA GLU A 65 -6.73 16.94 -6.53
C GLU A 65 -7.11 16.72 -5.05
N SER A 66 -7.32 15.47 -4.65
CA SER A 66 -7.70 15.09 -3.29
C SER A 66 -7.29 13.66 -2.97
N PHE A 67 -7.16 13.36 -1.70
CA PHE A 67 -7.07 11.98 -1.21
C PHE A 67 -7.77 11.85 0.15
N VAL A 68 -8.14 10.63 0.51
CA VAL A 68 -8.61 10.27 1.84
C VAL A 68 -7.62 9.32 2.47
N LEU A 69 -7.20 9.61 3.70
CA LEU A 69 -6.38 8.75 4.53
C LEU A 69 -7.30 7.92 5.44
N LEU A 70 -7.14 6.60 5.40
CA LEU A 70 -7.80 5.68 6.33
C LEU A 70 -6.74 4.97 7.16
N LEU A 71 -7.04 4.81 8.44
CA LEU A 71 -6.31 3.94 9.34
C LEU A 71 -7.24 2.79 9.75
N ALA A 72 -6.72 1.59 9.79
CA ALA A 72 -7.44 0.39 10.23
C ALA A 72 -6.55 -0.39 11.19
N ASP A 73 -7.17 -1.00 12.17
CA ASP A 73 -6.51 -1.83 13.19
C ASP A 73 -7.29 -3.14 13.34
N ILE A 74 -6.61 -4.22 13.74
CA ILE A 74 -7.28 -5.49 14.02
C ILE A 74 -7.62 -5.54 15.50
N ASP A 75 -8.91 -5.48 15.78
CA ASP A 75 -9.41 -5.54 17.16
C ASP A 75 -8.93 -6.82 17.87
N ASP A 76 -8.48 -6.63 19.11
CA ASP A 76 -8.04 -7.73 19.98
C ASP A 76 -6.93 -8.64 19.41
N PHE A 77 -6.11 -8.16 18.48
CA PHE A 77 -5.09 -8.97 17.80
C PHE A 77 -4.13 -9.67 18.77
N LYS A 78 -3.79 -9.01 19.88
CA LYS A 78 -2.99 -9.63 20.94
C LYS A 78 -3.69 -10.87 21.52
N LYS A 79 -4.99 -10.82 21.80
CA LYS A 79 -5.75 -11.98 22.30
C LYS A 79 -5.74 -13.14 21.30
N ILE A 80 -5.83 -12.83 20.00
CA ILE A 80 -5.73 -13.84 18.94
C ILE A 80 -4.35 -14.53 19.00
N ASN A 81 -3.26 -13.78 19.13
CA ASN A 81 -1.92 -14.33 19.25
C ASN A 81 -1.76 -15.18 20.53
N ASP A 82 -2.28 -14.70 21.64
CA ASP A 82 -2.20 -15.40 22.94
C ASP A 82 -2.98 -16.74 22.92
N GLN A 83 -4.11 -16.80 22.21
CA GLN A 83 -4.96 -17.99 22.12
C GLN A 83 -4.57 -18.96 21.01
N LEU A 84 -4.20 -18.46 19.83
CA LEU A 84 -3.99 -19.26 18.63
C LEU A 84 -2.51 -19.32 18.16
N GLY A 85 -1.64 -18.57 18.84
CA GLY A 85 -0.22 -18.48 18.53
C GLY A 85 0.11 -17.52 17.37
N TYR A 86 1.38 -17.06 17.36
CA TYR A 86 1.88 -16.08 16.38
C TYR A 86 1.76 -16.52 14.92
N LEU A 87 1.87 -17.84 14.65
CA LEU A 87 1.70 -18.35 13.28
C LEU A 87 0.29 -18.12 12.73
N GLN A 88 -0.71 -18.19 13.60
CA GLN A 88 -2.09 -17.89 13.19
C GLN A 88 -2.31 -16.39 13.04
N GLY A 89 -1.75 -15.58 13.93
CA GLY A 89 -1.74 -14.12 13.79
C GLY A 89 -1.12 -13.67 12.46
N ASP A 90 0.00 -14.27 12.07
CA ASP A 90 0.65 -14.00 10.77
C ASP A 90 -0.25 -14.33 9.57
N LYS A 91 -1.02 -15.42 9.64
CA LYS A 91 -1.99 -15.76 8.60
C LYS A 91 -3.10 -14.72 8.50
N ILE A 92 -3.63 -14.26 9.64
CA ILE A 92 -4.66 -13.23 9.72
C ILE A 92 -4.14 -11.92 9.12
N LEU A 93 -2.93 -11.48 9.48
CA LEU A 93 -2.30 -10.29 8.91
C LEU A 93 -2.20 -10.37 7.38
N LYS A 94 -1.80 -11.53 6.84
CA LYS A 94 -1.73 -11.76 5.38
C LYS A 94 -3.11 -11.70 4.72
N GLN A 95 -4.13 -12.28 5.37
CA GLN A 95 -5.50 -12.26 4.86
C GLN A 95 -6.09 -10.84 4.83
N VAL A 96 -5.92 -10.09 5.92
CA VAL A 96 -6.35 -8.68 6.01
C VAL A 96 -5.65 -7.84 4.95
N ALA A 97 -4.32 -7.97 4.81
CA ALA A 97 -3.57 -7.25 3.79
C ALA A 97 -4.07 -7.55 2.36
N LYS A 98 -4.32 -8.84 2.06
CA LYS A 98 -4.88 -9.27 0.78
C LYS A 98 -6.26 -8.66 0.54
N PHE A 99 -7.14 -8.75 1.53
CA PHE A 99 -8.49 -8.17 1.48
C PHE A 99 -8.44 -6.66 1.22
N LEU A 100 -7.66 -5.91 2.00
CA LEU A 100 -7.51 -4.47 1.82
C LEU A 100 -7.00 -4.12 0.42
N LYS A 101 -5.99 -4.85 -0.08
CA LYS A 101 -5.43 -4.60 -1.41
C LYS A 101 -6.44 -4.89 -2.53
N GLN A 102 -7.30 -5.88 -2.38
CA GLN A 102 -8.37 -6.21 -3.33
C GLN A 102 -9.57 -5.24 -3.26
N SER A 103 -9.75 -4.56 -2.12
CA SER A 103 -10.86 -3.62 -1.88
C SER A 103 -10.60 -2.22 -2.43
N VAL A 104 -9.38 -1.93 -2.90
CA VAL A 104 -8.98 -0.62 -3.42
C VAL A 104 -8.57 -0.71 -4.89
N ARG A 105 -8.42 0.44 -5.55
CA ARG A 105 -7.98 0.53 -6.95
C ARG A 105 -6.46 0.37 -7.04
N ASP A 106 -5.94 0.06 -8.23
CA ASP A 106 -4.50 -0.15 -8.45
C ASP A 106 -3.63 1.06 -8.07
N PHE A 107 -4.15 2.27 -8.26
CA PHE A 107 -3.46 3.52 -7.92
C PHE A 107 -3.63 3.96 -6.46
N ASP A 108 -4.52 3.32 -5.70
CA ASP A 108 -4.64 3.50 -4.25
C ASP A 108 -3.49 2.77 -3.54
N ILE A 109 -3.13 3.23 -2.36
CA ILE A 109 -1.98 2.73 -1.63
C ILE A 109 -2.45 2.06 -0.35
N VAL A 110 -2.03 0.82 -0.14
CA VAL A 110 -2.27 0.06 1.09
C VAL A 110 -0.93 -0.31 1.69
N ALA A 111 -0.77 -0.09 2.99
CA ALA A 111 0.45 -0.38 3.72
C ALA A 111 0.17 -0.99 5.10
N ARG A 112 1.11 -1.78 5.59
CA ARG A 112 1.19 -2.13 7.00
C ARG A 112 1.92 -1.01 7.74
N TRP A 113 1.19 -0.35 8.64
CA TRP A 113 1.71 0.82 9.36
C TRP A 113 2.43 0.44 10.65
N GLY A 114 1.93 -0.57 11.36
CA GLY A 114 2.46 -1.10 12.61
C GLY A 114 2.33 -2.61 12.70
N GLY A 115 2.26 -3.15 13.90
CA GLY A 115 2.07 -4.57 14.16
C GLY A 115 0.82 -5.14 13.51
N GLU A 116 -0.34 -4.66 13.94
CA GLU A 116 -1.68 -4.99 13.44
C GLU A 116 -2.37 -3.83 12.72
N GLU A 117 -1.66 -2.71 12.55
CA GLU A 117 -2.18 -1.47 11.97
C GLU A 117 -1.94 -1.41 10.47
N PHE A 118 -2.94 -0.94 9.74
CA PHE A 118 -2.90 -0.72 8.29
C PHE A 118 -3.25 0.72 7.96
N ALA A 119 -2.64 1.26 6.91
CA ALA A 119 -2.90 2.59 6.42
C ALA A 119 -3.21 2.56 4.91
N ILE A 120 -4.20 3.36 4.49
CA ILE A 120 -4.68 3.37 3.11
C ILE A 120 -4.77 4.81 2.62
N ILE A 121 -4.23 5.10 1.42
CA ILE A 121 -4.45 6.35 0.70
C ILE A 121 -5.39 6.06 -0.46
N LEU A 122 -6.59 6.60 -0.42
CA LEU A 122 -7.53 6.60 -1.53
C LEU A 122 -7.38 7.91 -2.28
N LYS A 123 -6.99 7.85 -3.54
CA LYS A 123 -6.75 9.03 -4.38
C LYS A 123 -8.00 9.41 -5.15
N GLU A 124 -8.13 10.72 -5.46
CA GLU A 124 -9.22 11.25 -6.30
C GLU A 124 -10.60 10.83 -5.81
N ILE A 125 -10.83 10.94 -4.52
CA ILE A 125 -12.07 10.54 -3.88
C ILE A 125 -12.45 11.53 -2.78
N THR A 126 -13.74 11.85 -2.68
CA THR A 126 -14.28 12.65 -1.56
C THR A 126 -14.45 11.78 -0.32
N LEU A 127 -14.49 12.40 0.86
CA LEU A 127 -14.74 11.70 2.12
C LEU A 127 -16.07 10.92 2.11
N GLN A 128 -17.12 11.46 1.48
CA GLN A 128 -18.41 10.79 1.36
C GLN A 128 -18.33 9.53 0.50
N GLN A 129 -17.62 9.59 -0.63
CA GLN A 129 -17.38 8.45 -1.50
C GLN A 129 -16.52 7.38 -0.81
N ALA A 130 -15.49 7.79 -0.04
CA ALA A 130 -14.66 6.87 0.74
C ALA A 130 -15.47 6.13 1.79
N LYS A 131 -16.31 6.82 2.57
CA LYS A 131 -17.23 6.20 3.56
C LYS A 131 -18.19 5.21 2.91
N LYS A 132 -18.74 5.52 1.73
CA LYS A 132 -19.64 4.60 1.01
C LYS A 132 -18.91 3.32 0.59
N ARG A 133 -17.69 3.44 0.08
CA ARG A 133 -16.85 2.29 -0.33
C ARG A 133 -16.49 1.41 0.86
N GLN A 134 -16.07 2.00 1.97
CA GLN A 134 -15.75 1.27 3.20
C GLN A 134 -16.94 0.41 3.65
N LYS A 135 -18.15 0.98 3.69
CA LYS A 135 -19.36 0.22 4.07
C LYS A 135 -19.66 -0.93 3.10
N GLN A 136 -19.41 -0.77 1.80
CA GLN A 136 -19.64 -1.82 0.81
C GLN A 136 -18.62 -2.96 0.95
N SER A 137 -17.34 -2.65 1.14
CA SER A 137 -16.29 -3.65 1.35
C SER A 137 -16.53 -4.46 2.62
N TRP A 138 -16.94 -3.80 3.71
CA TRP A 138 -17.25 -4.47 4.96
C TRP A 138 -18.41 -5.49 4.83
N LYS A 139 -19.52 -5.09 4.20
CA LYS A 139 -20.66 -5.99 3.94
C LYS A 139 -20.31 -7.20 3.05
N MET A 140 -19.35 -7.05 2.14
CA MET A 140 -18.88 -8.16 1.31
C MET A 140 -18.00 -9.13 2.10
N SER A 141 -17.24 -8.67 3.09
CA SER A 141 -16.42 -9.54 3.93
C SER A 141 -17.29 -10.37 4.88
N GLU A 142 -18.34 -9.82 5.48
CA GLU A 142 -19.27 -10.56 6.37
C GLU A 142 -19.92 -11.75 5.65
N LYS A 143 -20.24 -11.61 4.35
CA LYS A 143 -20.85 -12.71 3.55
C LYS A 143 -19.89 -13.86 3.21
N ASN A 144 -18.59 -13.62 3.26
CA ASN A 144 -17.58 -14.65 2.90
C ASN A 144 -17.09 -15.45 4.12
N TYR A 145 -17.53 -15.11 5.32
CA TYR A 145 -17.18 -15.78 6.59
C TYR A 145 -18.37 -16.50 7.26
N GLN A 146 -19.52 -16.60 6.56
CA GLN A 146 -20.64 -17.49 6.90
C GLN A 146 -20.58 -18.76 6.05
#